data_3368d8e22aeb848278dbee131214b9b5
#
_entry.id   3368d8e22aeb848278dbee131214b9b5
#
_cell.length_a   1.000
_cell.length_b   1.000
_cell.length_c   1.000
_cell.angle_alpha   90.00
_cell.angle_beta   90.00
_cell.angle_gamma   90.00
#
_symmetry.space_group_name_H-M   'P 1'
#
loop_
_entity.id
_entity.type
_entity.pdbx_description
1 polymer ?
#
loop_
_entity_poly.entity_id
_entity_poly.type
_entity_poly.pdbx_seq_one_letter_code
_entity_poly.pdbx_strand_id
1 'polypeptide(L)'
;MIGSAAAAVGDPEKEDLKFGFIKLTDMAPLAIAYEKGYFEDEGLYVTLEAQANWKVLLDGVIDGQLDGAHMLAGQPLAATIGFGTEAHIITPFSMDLNGNGITVSNEIWAMMKEHVEHDADGKPVHPIPATALKPVVEQFADE
;
A
#
# COMPACT_ATOMS: atom_id res chain seq x y z
N MET A 1 18.67 -32.01 -5.80
CA MET A 1 17.79 -31.23 -6.68
C MET A 1 16.36 -31.55 -6.27
N ILE A 2 15.74 -30.63 -5.54
CA ILE A 2 14.31 -30.72 -5.18
C ILE A 2 13.61 -29.93 -6.28
N GLY A 3 13.05 -30.66 -7.25
CA GLY A 3 12.18 -30.07 -8.26
C GLY A 3 10.93 -29.54 -7.58
N SER A 4 10.72 -28.23 -7.58
CA SER A 4 9.45 -27.64 -7.28
C SER A 4 8.50 -28.08 -8.38
N ALA A 5 7.57 -29.00 -8.07
CA ALA A 5 6.45 -29.26 -8.94
C ALA A 5 5.57 -28.00 -8.87
N ALA A 6 5.72 -27.11 -9.85
CA ALA A 6 4.66 -26.15 -10.12
C ALA A 6 3.41 -26.96 -10.43
N ALA A 7 2.39 -26.84 -9.59
CA ALA A 7 1.06 -27.32 -9.96
C ALA A 7 0.73 -26.65 -11.30
N ALA A 8 0.33 -27.42 -12.29
CA ALA A 8 -0.14 -26.86 -13.55
C ALA A 8 -1.37 -26.00 -13.20
N VAL A 9 -1.16 -24.70 -13.15
CA VAL A 9 -2.26 -23.75 -13.13
C VAL A 9 -2.92 -23.90 -14.49
N GLY A 10 -4.22 -24.23 -14.51
CA GLY A 10 -4.96 -24.27 -15.77
C GLY A 10 -4.92 -22.91 -16.46
N ASP A 11 -5.28 -22.90 -17.74
CA ASP A 11 -5.37 -21.64 -18.48
C ASP A 11 -6.25 -20.64 -17.71
N PRO A 12 -5.85 -19.39 -17.58
CA PRO A 12 -6.63 -18.39 -16.88
C PRO A 12 -7.98 -18.17 -17.58
N GLU A 13 -9.04 -17.97 -16.81
CA GLU A 13 -10.39 -17.71 -17.33
C GLU A 13 -10.47 -16.36 -18.05
N LYS A 14 -9.59 -15.43 -17.68
CA LYS A 14 -9.44 -14.11 -18.27
C LYS A 14 -7.97 -13.71 -18.25
N GLU A 15 -7.40 -13.49 -19.42
CA GLU A 15 -5.99 -13.14 -19.59
C GLU A 15 -5.74 -11.63 -19.47
N ASP A 16 -6.64 -10.81 -20.05
CA ASP A 16 -6.54 -9.34 -20.05
C ASP A 16 -7.16 -8.77 -18.76
N LEU A 17 -6.33 -8.22 -17.88
CA LEU A 17 -6.75 -7.69 -16.60
C LEU A 17 -6.40 -6.21 -16.46
N LYS A 18 -7.25 -5.45 -15.77
CA LYS A 18 -7.04 -4.05 -15.40
C LYS A 18 -6.94 -3.91 -13.89
N PHE A 19 -5.80 -3.46 -13.40
CA PHE A 19 -5.60 -3.18 -11.98
C PHE A 19 -5.47 -1.70 -11.71
N GLY A 20 -6.33 -1.21 -10.83
CA GLY A 20 -6.30 0.16 -10.35
C GLY A 20 -5.30 0.38 -9.23
N PHE A 21 -4.72 1.58 -9.17
CA PHE A 21 -3.85 1.96 -8.07
C PHE A 21 -3.90 3.46 -7.77
N ILE A 22 -3.52 3.81 -6.55
CA ILE A 22 -3.18 5.18 -6.16
C ILE A 22 -1.66 5.32 -6.19
N LYS A 23 -1.14 6.48 -6.60
CA LYS A 23 0.30 6.75 -6.75
C LYS A 23 1.00 6.87 -5.40
N LEU A 24 1.08 5.74 -4.68
CA LEU A 24 1.75 5.57 -3.40
C LEU A 24 2.76 4.43 -3.48
N THR A 25 3.70 4.39 -2.56
CA THR A 25 4.80 3.41 -2.58
C THR A 25 4.34 1.97 -2.32
N ASP A 26 3.22 1.78 -1.67
CA ASP A 26 2.62 0.48 -1.37
C ASP A 26 2.05 -0.25 -2.60
N MET A 27 1.91 0.44 -3.76
CA MET A 27 1.61 -0.19 -5.04
C MET A 27 2.85 -0.84 -5.71
N ALA A 28 4.04 -0.69 -5.13
CA ALA A 28 5.28 -1.16 -5.72
C ALA A 28 5.28 -2.64 -6.14
N PRO A 29 4.67 -3.60 -5.42
CA PRO A 29 4.59 -4.99 -5.87
C PRO A 29 3.94 -5.14 -7.25
N LEU A 30 2.85 -4.40 -7.52
CA LEU A 30 2.18 -4.41 -8.84
C LEU A 30 3.09 -3.83 -9.92
N ALA A 31 3.76 -2.69 -9.63
CA ALA A 31 4.68 -2.06 -10.56
C ALA A 31 5.86 -2.98 -10.90
N ILE A 32 6.44 -3.65 -9.89
CA ILE A 32 7.55 -4.58 -10.09
C ILE A 32 7.09 -5.80 -10.92
N ALA A 33 5.93 -6.36 -10.63
CA ALA A 33 5.41 -7.49 -11.37
C ALA A 33 5.18 -7.11 -12.85
N TYR A 34 4.63 -5.93 -13.11
CA TYR A 34 4.44 -5.41 -14.45
C TYR A 34 5.77 -5.18 -15.19
N GLU A 35 6.71 -4.43 -14.60
CA GLU A 35 7.98 -4.08 -15.22
C GLU A 35 8.94 -5.27 -15.42
N LYS A 36 8.76 -6.33 -14.64
CA LYS A 36 9.57 -7.55 -14.74
C LYS A 36 8.96 -8.63 -15.62
N GLY A 37 7.74 -8.43 -16.13
CA GLY A 37 7.05 -9.42 -16.95
C GLY A 37 6.51 -10.61 -16.15
N TYR A 38 6.35 -10.48 -14.83
CA TYR A 38 5.87 -11.60 -14.00
C TYR A 38 4.40 -11.95 -14.28
N PHE A 39 3.61 -11.00 -14.76
CA PHE A 39 2.25 -11.26 -15.18
C PHE A 39 2.24 -12.08 -16.48
N GLU A 40 3.07 -11.70 -17.44
CA GLU A 40 3.19 -12.38 -18.71
C GLU A 40 3.75 -13.80 -18.54
N ASP A 41 4.65 -14.00 -17.59
CA ASP A 41 5.19 -15.33 -17.24
C ASP A 41 4.09 -16.30 -16.76
N GLU A 42 2.99 -15.76 -16.20
CA GLU A 42 1.81 -16.50 -15.76
C GLU A 42 0.66 -16.45 -16.78
N GLY A 43 0.90 -15.94 -17.98
CA GLY A 43 -0.09 -15.85 -19.07
C GLY A 43 -1.13 -14.74 -18.87
N LEU A 44 -0.79 -13.69 -18.11
CA LEU A 44 -1.70 -12.57 -17.83
C LEU A 44 -1.19 -11.30 -18.51
N TYR A 45 -2.07 -10.57 -19.16
CA TYR A 45 -1.82 -9.26 -19.77
C TYR A 45 -2.44 -8.17 -18.92
N VAL A 46 -1.65 -7.63 -18.01
CA VAL A 46 -2.13 -6.66 -17.02
C VAL A 46 -1.91 -5.23 -17.48
N THR A 47 -2.95 -4.40 -17.36
CA THR A 47 -2.85 -2.96 -17.48
C THR A 47 -2.96 -2.31 -16.10
N LEU A 48 -2.03 -1.43 -15.75
CA LEU A 48 -2.06 -0.67 -14.50
C LEU A 48 -2.66 0.71 -14.74
N GLU A 49 -3.77 1.04 -14.08
CA GLU A 49 -4.50 2.30 -14.22
C GLU A 49 -4.44 3.14 -12.94
N ALA A 50 -3.77 4.30 -13.00
CA ALA A 50 -3.76 5.23 -11.88
C ALA A 50 -5.13 5.87 -11.69
N GLN A 51 -5.66 5.83 -10.48
CA GLN A 51 -6.95 6.41 -10.13
C GLN A 51 -6.78 7.74 -9.38
N ALA A 52 -7.80 8.61 -9.46
CA ALA A 52 -7.74 9.95 -8.90
C ALA A 52 -7.80 9.97 -7.36
N ASN A 53 -8.54 9.03 -6.77
CA ASN A 53 -8.72 8.90 -5.33
C ASN A 53 -9.26 7.51 -4.96
N TRP A 54 -9.30 7.24 -3.65
CA TRP A 54 -9.74 5.95 -3.11
C TRP A 54 -11.19 5.59 -3.43
N LYS A 55 -12.08 6.60 -3.53
CA LYS A 55 -13.49 6.35 -3.87
C LYS A 55 -13.63 5.89 -5.32
N VAL A 56 -13.00 6.59 -6.26
CA VAL A 56 -13.01 6.23 -7.69
C VAL A 56 -12.40 4.84 -7.90
N LEU A 57 -11.33 4.52 -7.17
CA LEU A 57 -10.71 3.20 -7.21
C LEU A 57 -11.68 2.10 -6.75
N LEU A 58 -12.35 2.30 -5.61
CA LEU A 58 -13.32 1.36 -5.05
C LEU A 58 -14.51 1.18 -6.00
N ASP A 59 -15.09 2.28 -6.48
CA ASP A 59 -16.21 2.26 -7.42
C ASP A 59 -15.84 1.49 -8.70
N GLY A 60 -14.62 1.71 -9.22
CA GLY A 60 -14.13 1.01 -10.41
C GLY A 60 -14.08 -0.52 -10.25
N VAL A 61 -13.75 -1.02 -9.06
CA VAL A 61 -13.79 -2.46 -8.76
C VAL A 61 -15.24 -2.94 -8.61
N ILE A 62 -16.09 -2.19 -7.91
CA ILE A 62 -17.51 -2.53 -7.70
C ILE A 62 -18.26 -2.59 -9.03
N ASP A 63 -18.01 -1.64 -9.92
CA ASP A 63 -18.68 -1.51 -11.21
C ASP A 63 -18.07 -2.45 -12.28
N GLY A 64 -17.01 -3.21 -11.95
CA GLY A 64 -16.32 -4.10 -12.87
C GLY A 64 -15.51 -3.41 -13.97
N GLN A 65 -15.21 -2.13 -13.82
CA GLN A 65 -14.31 -1.38 -14.70
C GLN A 65 -12.85 -1.76 -14.46
N LEU A 66 -12.54 -2.17 -13.23
CA LEU A 66 -11.27 -2.73 -12.80
C LEU A 66 -11.49 -4.16 -12.31
N ASP A 67 -10.59 -5.05 -12.66
CA ASP A 67 -10.61 -6.45 -12.23
C ASP A 67 -10.07 -6.61 -10.80
N GLY A 68 -9.25 -5.66 -10.39
CA GLY A 68 -8.69 -5.59 -9.05
C GLY A 68 -8.04 -4.24 -8.79
N ALA A 69 -7.67 -4.01 -7.55
CA ALA A 69 -7.01 -2.77 -7.17
C ALA A 69 -6.18 -2.93 -5.89
N HIS A 70 -5.12 -2.15 -5.80
CA HIS A 70 -4.46 -1.89 -4.54
C HIS A 70 -5.33 -0.94 -3.70
N MET A 71 -5.61 -1.28 -2.47
CA MET A 71 -6.55 -0.54 -1.61
C MET A 71 -6.07 -0.48 -0.16
N LEU A 72 -6.55 0.53 0.56
CA LEU A 72 -6.44 0.54 2.02
C LEU A 72 -7.21 -0.64 2.61
N ALA A 73 -6.58 -1.36 3.56
CA ALA A 73 -7.16 -2.58 4.15
C ALA A 73 -8.57 -2.38 4.73
N GLY A 74 -8.91 -1.18 5.19
CA GLY A 74 -10.23 -0.85 5.72
C GLY A 74 -11.33 -0.72 4.66
N GLN A 75 -11.00 -0.45 3.40
CA GLN A 75 -12.01 -0.23 2.36
C GLN A 75 -12.82 -1.48 2.00
N PRO A 76 -12.20 -2.66 1.73
CA PRO A 76 -12.94 -3.89 1.49
C PRO A 76 -13.82 -4.29 2.68
N LEU A 77 -13.31 -4.12 3.91
CA LEU A 77 -14.07 -4.39 5.14
C LEU A 77 -15.27 -3.48 5.27
N ALA A 78 -15.08 -2.17 5.07
CA ALA A 78 -16.15 -1.18 5.13
C ALA A 78 -17.25 -1.48 4.09
N ALA A 79 -16.88 -1.78 2.86
CA ALA A 79 -17.83 -2.15 1.81
C ALA A 79 -18.60 -3.44 2.14
N THR A 80 -17.94 -4.44 2.71
CA THR A 80 -18.59 -5.73 3.07
C THR A 80 -19.65 -5.56 4.17
N ILE A 81 -19.45 -4.61 5.10
CA ILE A 81 -20.42 -4.34 6.17
C ILE A 81 -21.43 -3.21 5.83
N GLY A 82 -21.40 -2.71 4.60
CA GLY A 82 -22.31 -1.66 4.13
C GLY A 82 -21.99 -0.26 4.67
N PHE A 83 -20.74 0.01 5.09
CA PHE A 83 -20.33 1.34 5.52
C PHE A 83 -19.99 2.20 4.30
N GLY A 84 -20.90 3.11 3.96
CA GLY A 84 -20.81 3.98 2.78
C GLY A 84 -21.38 3.33 1.51
N THR A 85 -20.77 2.26 1.04
CA THR A 85 -21.24 1.46 -0.10
C THR A 85 -21.28 -0.01 0.31
N GLU A 86 -22.34 -0.72 -0.02
CA GLU A 86 -22.44 -2.16 0.23
C GLU A 86 -21.97 -2.92 -1.00
N ALA A 87 -20.90 -3.71 -0.86
CA ALA A 87 -20.36 -4.55 -1.91
C ALA A 87 -19.55 -5.71 -1.32
N HIS A 88 -19.60 -6.86 -1.99
CA HIS A 88 -18.79 -8.00 -1.64
C HIS A 88 -17.43 -7.91 -2.35
N ILE A 89 -16.37 -7.59 -1.60
CA ILE A 89 -15.01 -7.45 -2.11
C ILE A 89 -14.11 -8.48 -1.44
N ILE A 90 -13.34 -9.20 -2.26
CA ILE A 90 -12.36 -10.18 -1.79
C ILE A 90 -10.99 -9.52 -1.72
N THR A 91 -10.29 -9.72 -0.60
CA THR A 91 -8.88 -9.34 -0.44
C THR A 91 -8.03 -10.61 -0.49
N PRO A 92 -7.37 -10.91 -1.62
CA PRO A 92 -6.63 -12.17 -1.75
C PRO A 92 -5.31 -12.19 -0.96
N PHE A 93 -4.66 -11.05 -0.77
CA PHE A 93 -3.40 -10.95 -0.03
C PHE A 93 -3.12 -9.52 0.44
N SER A 94 -2.19 -9.39 1.38
CA SER A 94 -1.63 -8.12 1.82
C SER A 94 -0.36 -7.82 1.03
N MET A 95 -0.27 -6.64 0.44
CA MET A 95 0.85 -6.24 -0.40
C MET A 95 2.05 -5.75 0.42
N ASP A 96 1.82 -5.26 1.63
CA ASP A 96 2.84 -4.77 2.55
C ASP A 96 2.47 -5.08 4.01
N LEU A 97 3.46 -4.98 4.88
CA LEU A 97 3.32 -5.13 6.32
C LEU A 97 4.01 -3.95 7.02
N ASN A 98 3.35 -3.37 8.02
CA ASN A 98 3.89 -2.26 8.83
C ASN A 98 4.29 -1.03 8.00
N GLY A 99 3.57 -0.74 6.91
CA GLY A 99 3.86 0.33 5.98
C GLY A 99 3.53 1.74 6.48
N ASN A 100 2.81 1.88 7.60
CA ASN A 100 2.43 3.19 8.12
C ASN A 100 3.60 3.86 8.85
N GLY A 101 3.91 5.08 8.44
CA GLY A 101 4.92 5.91 9.08
C GLY A 101 4.49 7.37 9.11
N ILE A 102 5.03 8.11 10.04
CA ILE A 102 4.88 9.57 10.11
C ILE A 102 6.13 10.19 9.51
N THR A 103 5.95 10.92 8.40
CA THR A 103 7.03 11.66 7.74
C THR A 103 6.96 13.11 8.16
N VAL A 104 8.07 13.66 8.61
CA VAL A 104 8.19 15.07 8.98
C VAL A 104 9.14 15.81 8.03
N SER A 105 9.02 17.15 7.95
CA SER A 105 9.97 17.97 7.21
C SER A 105 11.36 17.94 7.87
N ASN A 106 12.40 18.30 7.12
CA ASN A 106 13.75 18.41 7.67
C ASN A 106 13.84 19.47 8.79
N GLU A 107 13.02 20.50 8.75
CA GLU A 107 12.92 21.52 9.78
C GLU A 107 12.37 20.93 11.09
N ILE A 108 11.25 20.21 11.02
CA ILE A 108 10.68 19.51 12.17
C ILE A 108 11.66 18.46 12.70
N TRP A 109 12.32 17.72 11.80
CA TRP A 109 13.34 16.75 12.20
C TRP A 109 14.50 17.42 12.96
N ALA A 110 14.97 18.58 12.51
CA ALA A 110 16.05 19.32 13.20
C ALA A 110 15.68 19.70 14.63
N MET A 111 14.40 19.99 14.89
CA MET A 111 13.91 20.30 16.23
C MET A 111 13.70 19.04 17.09
N MET A 112 13.16 17.96 16.52
CA MET A 112 12.83 16.75 17.28
C MET A 112 14.03 15.82 17.54
N LYS A 113 15.07 15.85 16.71
CA LYS A 113 16.22 14.92 16.80
C LYS A 113 16.95 14.97 18.16
N GLU A 114 16.90 16.10 18.86
CA GLU A 114 17.49 16.24 20.20
C GLU A 114 16.73 15.50 21.28
N HIS A 115 15.47 15.12 20.98
CA HIS A 115 14.58 14.36 21.85
C HIS A 115 14.46 12.86 21.45
N VAL A 116 15.32 12.43 20.52
CA VAL A 116 15.37 11.06 20.02
C VAL A 116 16.57 10.35 20.64
N GLU A 117 16.37 9.11 21.04
CA GLU A 117 17.47 8.25 21.50
C GLU A 117 18.39 7.91 20.32
N HIS A 118 19.71 7.96 20.55
CA HIS A 118 20.72 7.62 19.55
C HIS A 118 21.55 6.42 20.03
N ASP A 119 21.97 5.58 19.08
CA ASP A 119 22.89 4.48 19.33
C ASP A 119 24.35 4.97 19.51
N ALA A 120 25.27 4.01 19.73
CA ALA A 120 26.69 4.30 19.90
C ALA A 120 27.35 4.93 18.67
N ASP A 121 26.76 4.79 17.48
CA ASP A 121 27.22 5.37 16.23
C ASP A 121 26.55 6.74 15.95
N GLY A 122 25.72 7.24 16.85
CA GLY A 122 25.00 8.50 16.72
C GLY A 122 23.81 8.45 15.76
N LYS A 123 23.31 7.25 15.43
CA LYS A 123 22.11 7.07 14.60
C LYS A 123 20.86 6.99 15.46
N PRO A 124 19.72 7.54 15.01
CA PRO A 124 18.47 7.41 15.72
C PRO A 124 18.08 5.94 15.96
N VAL A 125 17.70 5.61 17.18
CA VAL A 125 17.14 4.30 17.53
C VAL A 125 15.71 4.21 17.04
N HIS A 126 15.39 3.17 16.31
CA HIS A 126 14.05 2.91 15.78
C HIS A 126 13.33 1.77 16.53
N PRO A 127 11.99 1.86 16.68
CA PRO A 127 11.10 2.94 16.25
C PRO A 127 11.28 4.22 17.11
N ILE A 128 11.23 5.38 16.46
CA ILE A 128 11.24 6.66 17.17
C ILE A 128 9.90 6.83 17.90
N PRO A 129 9.89 7.05 19.22
CA PRO A 129 8.64 7.19 19.95
C PRO A 129 7.93 8.51 19.59
N ALA A 130 6.60 8.50 19.51
CA ALA A 130 5.80 9.70 19.24
C ALA A 130 6.05 10.85 20.24
N THR A 131 6.49 10.53 21.45
CA THR A 131 6.87 11.50 22.48
C THR A 131 8.01 12.41 22.05
N ALA A 132 8.86 12.00 21.12
CA ALA A 132 9.93 12.85 20.58
C ALA A 132 9.39 14.05 19.76
N LEU A 133 8.16 13.96 19.24
CA LEU A 133 7.49 15.05 18.54
C LEU A 133 6.82 16.05 19.51
N LYS A 134 6.50 15.63 20.73
CA LYS A 134 5.74 16.45 21.70
C LYS A 134 6.36 17.84 21.94
N PRO A 135 7.67 18.00 22.23
CA PRO A 135 8.26 19.31 22.46
C PRO A 135 8.15 20.25 21.26
N VAL A 136 8.17 19.67 20.05
CA VAL A 136 8.01 20.44 18.80
C VAL A 136 6.57 20.94 18.66
N VAL A 137 5.59 20.07 18.92
CA VAL A 137 4.16 20.45 18.88
C VAL A 137 3.85 21.54 19.90
N GLU A 138 4.42 21.47 21.11
CA GLU A 138 4.21 22.45 22.15
C GLU A 138 4.75 23.86 21.77
N GLN A 139 5.77 23.95 20.91
CA GLN A 139 6.27 25.23 20.39
C GLN A 139 5.27 25.95 19.48
N PHE A 140 4.38 25.20 18.83
CA PHE A 140 3.38 25.72 17.89
C PHE A 140 1.95 25.71 18.47
N ALA A 141 1.78 25.33 19.74
CA ALA A 141 0.46 25.19 20.33
C ALA A 141 -0.23 26.56 20.62
N ASP A 142 0.53 27.66 20.62
CA ASP A 142 0.06 29.01 20.92
C ASP A 142 -0.08 29.90 19.66
N GLU A 143 0.11 29.33 18.45
CA GLU A 143 -0.13 29.97 17.15
C GLU A 143 -1.47 29.57 16.55
#